data_0e39f649ac1a65f8705f2fdc76292f7f
#
_entry.id   0e39f649ac1a65f8705f2fdc76292f7f
#
_cell.length_a   1.000
_cell.length_b   1.000
_cell.length_c   1.000
_cell.angle_alpha   90.00
_cell.angle_beta   90.00
_cell.angle_gamma   90.00
#
_symmetry.space_group_name_H-M   'P 1'
#
loop_
_entity.id
_entity.type
_entity.pdbx_description
1 polymer ?
#
loop_
_entity_poly.entity_id
_entity_poly.type
_entity_poly.pdbx_seq_one_letter_code
_entity_poly.pdbx_strand_id
1 'polypeptide(L)'
;AQAKADWAHVANRHFADTAYLQVAGEPWVGVFGPIELETPAEWAEVAPAGRVHAIWGEAAEVGPEAGEFAWVWGGGGVDHVAAVAAFSQAAPGRTGVAYPGFKDYYAQGGWGDGLGWEIAHDAGQTFSTLLDVAATSPDLAALQIATWNDFGEGTMVEPTHEFGFTYLTALQDFTGVAYGLPE
;
A
#
# COMPACT_ATOMS: atom_id res chain seq x y z
N ALA A 1 5.27 13.20 22.75
CA ALA A 1 4.19 12.87 23.70
C ALA A 1 2.93 12.42 22.97
N GLN A 2 2.48 13.13 21.92
CA GLN A 2 1.24 12.81 21.20
C GLN A 2 1.34 11.42 20.51
N ALA A 3 2.39 11.16 19.75
CA ALA A 3 2.57 9.88 19.05
C ALA A 3 2.49 8.65 19.98
N LYS A 4 3.01 8.78 21.23
CA LYS A 4 2.86 7.70 22.25
C LYS A 4 1.40 7.49 22.66
N ALA A 5 0.65 8.56 22.80
CA ALA A 5 -0.77 8.49 23.15
C ALA A 5 -1.60 7.89 22.00
N ASP A 6 -1.29 8.26 20.76
CA ASP A 6 -1.95 7.75 19.56
C ASP A 6 -1.64 6.26 19.38
N TRP A 7 -0.38 5.85 19.53
CA TRP A 7 0.00 4.44 19.52
C TRP A 7 -0.73 3.63 20.59
N ALA A 8 -0.73 4.13 21.82
CA ALA A 8 -1.43 3.46 22.92
C ALA A 8 -2.95 3.36 22.65
N HIS A 9 -3.55 4.39 22.06
CA HIS A 9 -4.96 4.36 21.67
C HIS A 9 -5.23 3.26 20.65
N VAL A 10 -4.47 3.22 19.56
CA VAL A 10 -4.62 2.20 18.51
C VAL A 10 -4.40 0.79 19.06
N ALA A 11 -3.34 0.60 19.85
CA ALA A 11 -3.01 -0.69 20.44
C ALA A 11 -4.11 -1.21 21.37
N ASN A 12 -4.61 -0.37 22.26
CA ASN A 12 -5.64 -0.76 23.21
C ASN A 12 -7.02 -0.98 22.57
N ARG A 13 -7.30 -0.28 21.47
CA ARG A 13 -8.62 -0.31 20.85
C ARG A 13 -8.76 -1.35 19.74
N HIS A 14 -7.68 -1.62 19.01
CA HIS A 14 -7.77 -2.34 17.75
C HIS A 14 -6.92 -3.60 17.66
N PHE A 15 -5.74 -3.67 18.30
CA PHE A 15 -4.82 -4.80 18.08
C PHE A 15 -5.36 -6.16 18.53
N ALA A 16 -6.30 -6.17 19.47
CA ALA A 16 -6.96 -7.41 19.92
C ALA A 16 -8.19 -7.78 19.07
N ASP A 17 -8.60 -6.93 18.14
CA ASP A 17 -9.72 -7.22 17.25
C ASP A 17 -9.30 -8.27 16.21
N THR A 18 -10.14 -9.30 16.04
CA THR A 18 -9.88 -10.39 15.08
C THR A 18 -9.93 -9.92 13.62
N ALA A 19 -10.54 -8.77 13.34
CA ALA A 19 -10.54 -8.15 12.02
C ALA A 19 -9.29 -7.30 11.75
N TYR A 20 -8.45 -7.03 12.79
CA TYR A 20 -7.23 -6.25 12.59
C TYR A 20 -6.16 -7.07 11.86
N LEU A 21 -5.55 -6.49 10.83
CA LEU A 21 -4.51 -7.17 10.06
C LEU A 21 -3.32 -7.52 10.95
N GLN A 22 -2.94 -8.79 10.92
CA GLN A 22 -1.73 -9.27 11.57
C GLN A 22 -0.79 -9.89 10.53
N VAL A 23 0.49 -9.58 10.65
CA VAL A 23 1.56 -10.14 9.85
C VAL A 23 2.53 -10.85 10.78
N ALA A 24 2.84 -12.11 10.51
CA ALA A 24 3.66 -12.96 11.36
C ALA A 24 3.18 -13.04 12.83
N GLY A 25 1.88 -12.88 13.06
CA GLY A 25 1.27 -12.91 14.41
C GLY A 25 1.35 -11.58 15.17
N GLU A 26 1.84 -10.53 14.55
CA GLU A 26 1.91 -9.17 15.13
C GLU A 26 0.98 -8.20 14.39
N PRO A 27 0.32 -7.27 15.10
CA PRO A 27 -0.50 -6.24 14.48
C PRO A 27 0.32 -5.40 13.49
N TRP A 28 -0.20 -5.25 12.28
CA TRP A 28 0.44 -4.49 11.21
C TRP A 28 0.06 -3.00 11.29
N VAL A 29 1.05 -2.12 11.29
CA VAL A 29 0.85 -0.66 11.25
C VAL A 29 1.70 -0.07 10.13
N GLY A 30 1.04 0.46 9.10
CA GLY A 30 1.71 1.18 8.01
C GLY A 30 1.96 2.64 8.36
N VAL A 31 3.15 3.14 8.05
CA VAL A 31 3.53 4.54 8.18
C VAL A 31 3.93 5.07 6.81
N PHE A 32 3.13 6.01 6.32
CA PHE A 32 3.35 6.65 5.05
C PHE A 32 4.13 7.95 5.26
N GLY A 33 5.44 7.89 5.07
CA GLY A 33 6.36 8.99 5.29
C GLY A 33 6.55 9.33 6.78
N PRO A 34 7.60 8.88 7.44
CA PRO A 34 7.87 9.21 8.85
C PRO A 34 8.38 10.65 9.00
N ILE A 35 7.52 11.62 8.73
CA ILE A 35 7.89 13.06 8.68
C ILE A 35 8.22 13.64 10.05
N GLU A 36 7.55 13.16 11.11
CA GLU A 36 7.64 13.73 12.45
C GLU A 36 8.51 12.91 13.41
N LEU A 37 8.74 11.66 13.08
CA LEU A 37 9.62 10.74 13.82
C LEU A 37 10.69 10.26 12.83
N GLU A 38 11.79 10.94 12.79
CA GLU A 38 12.80 10.80 11.74
C GLU A 38 13.93 9.81 12.11
N THR A 39 13.94 9.32 13.35
CA THR A 39 15.02 8.46 13.84
C THR A 39 14.53 7.19 14.52
N PRO A 40 15.30 6.08 14.44
CA PRO A 40 15.00 4.87 15.18
C PRO A 40 14.86 5.05 16.70
N ALA A 41 15.57 6.02 17.27
CA ALA A 41 15.50 6.30 18.71
C ALA A 41 14.13 6.90 19.09
N GLU A 42 13.57 7.79 18.25
CA GLU A 42 12.24 8.36 18.46
C GLU A 42 11.16 7.30 18.28
N TRP A 43 11.29 6.47 17.26
CA TRP A 43 10.36 5.35 17.04
C TRP A 43 10.38 4.35 18.19
N ALA A 44 11.56 3.98 18.71
CA ALA A 44 11.68 3.07 19.84
C ALA A 44 10.98 3.57 21.11
N GLU A 45 10.77 4.88 21.22
CA GLU A 45 9.99 5.45 22.32
C GLU A 45 8.48 5.38 22.13
N VAL A 46 8.00 5.19 20.88
CA VAL A 46 6.58 5.24 20.52
C VAL A 46 6.03 3.85 20.31
N ALA A 47 6.70 3.04 19.53
CA ALA A 47 6.23 1.74 19.05
C ALA A 47 7.23 0.62 19.35
N PRO A 48 6.78 -0.59 19.70
CA PRO A 48 7.65 -1.77 19.71
C PRO A 48 8.21 -2.05 18.33
N ALA A 49 9.47 -2.45 18.28
CA ALA A 49 10.10 -2.92 17.05
C ALA A 49 9.30 -4.06 16.37
N GLY A 50 9.34 -4.12 15.06
CA GLY A 50 8.72 -5.18 14.26
C GLY A 50 7.21 -5.00 13.99
N ARG A 51 6.56 -4.00 14.57
CA ARG A 51 5.12 -3.71 14.32
C ARG A 51 4.87 -2.59 13.33
N VAL A 52 5.89 -1.84 12.99
CA VAL A 52 5.81 -0.70 12.09
C VAL A 52 6.35 -1.11 10.73
N HIS A 53 5.58 -0.85 9.69
CA HIS A 53 5.99 -1.01 8.32
C HIS A 53 6.05 0.37 7.67
N ALA A 54 7.24 0.79 7.26
CA ALA A 54 7.44 2.04 6.55
C ALA A 54 7.18 1.86 5.05
N ILE A 55 6.88 2.95 4.37
CA ILE A 55 6.91 2.95 2.91
C ILE A 55 8.32 2.55 2.43
N TRP A 56 8.39 1.88 1.29
CA TRP A 56 9.65 1.35 0.76
C TRP A 56 10.75 2.42 0.65
N GLY A 57 11.94 2.02 1.08
CA GLY A 57 13.10 2.90 1.15
C GLY A 57 13.24 3.70 2.45
N GLU A 58 12.25 3.70 3.34
CA GLU A 58 12.25 4.50 4.58
C GLU A 58 12.33 3.66 5.88
N ALA A 59 12.43 2.33 5.76
CA ALA A 59 12.50 1.47 6.96
C ALA A 59 13.67 1.79 7.89
N ALA A 60 14.79 2.28 7.35
CA ALA A 60 15.95 2.66 8.14
C ALA A 60 15.67 3.80 9.14
N GLU A 61 14.72 4.68 8.85
CA GLU A 61 14.32 5.80 9.70
C GLU A 61 13.49 5.30 10.89
N VAL A 62 12.73 4.23 10.70
CA VAL A 62 11.93 3.58 11.76
C VAL A 62 12.81 2.67 12.63
N GLY A 63 13.68 1.88 12.04
CA GLY A 63 14.59 1.01 12.77
C GLY A 63 14.89 -0.32 12.05
N PRO A 64 15.88 -1.06 12.54
CA PRO A 64 16.40 -2.25 11.85
C PRO A 64 15.41 -3.43 11.77
N GLU A 65 14.35 -3.41 12.58
CA GLU A 65 13.32 -4.45 12.58
C GLU A 65 12.01 -3.98 11.93
N ALA A 66 11.98 -2.77 11.36
CA ALA A 66 10.83 -2.26 10.66
C ALA A 66 10.58 -3.07 9.38
N GLY A 67 9.32 -3.38 9.14
CA GLY A 67 8.89 -3.92 7.86
C GLY A 67 8.81 -2.84 6.78
N GLU A 68 8.55 -3.25 5.56
CA GLU A 68 8.33 -2.32 4.44
C GLU A 68 7.06 -2.68 3.69
N PHE A 69 6.40 -1.66 3.14
CA PHE A 69 5.35 -1.83 2.16
C PHE A 69 5.63 -1.01 0.91
N ALA A 70 5.28 -1.56 -0.26
CA ALA A 70 5.36 -0.84 -1.52
C ALA A 70 4.19 0.14 -1.69
N TRP A 71 4.39 1.17 -2.49
CA TRP A 71 3.34 2.12 -2.87
C TRP A 71 3.41 2.42 -4.37
N VAL A 72 2.49 3.25 -4.86
CA VAL A 72 2.46 3.69 -6.26
C VAL A 72 3.68 4.56 -6.54
N TRP A 73 4.46 4.21 -7.55
CA TRP A 73 5.61 4.98 -7.97
C TRP A 73 5.89 4.81 -9.47
N GLY A 74 5.97 5.91 -10.19
CA GLY A 74 6.30 5.93 -11.63
C GLY A 74 7.17 7.13 -12.04
N GLY A 75 7.65 7.89 -11.05
CA GLY A 75 8.49 9.07 -11.30
C GLY A 75 9.86 8.73 -11.87
N GLY A 76 10.48 9.70 -12.57
CA GLY A 76 11.83 9.55 -13.09
C GLY A 76 12.02 8.54 -14.23
N GLY A 77 10.94 8.09 -14.88
CA GLY A 77 11.00 7.09 -15.95
C GLY A 77 11.24 5.66 -15.45
N VAL A 78 10.93 5.39 -14.21
CA VAL A 78 11.04 4.06 -13.61
C VAL A 78 10.04 3.10 -14.27
N ASP A 79 10.49 1.89 -14.58
CA ASP A 79 9.61 0.76 -14.87
C ASP A 79 8.95 0.32 -13.54
N HIS A 80 7.72 0.77 -13.32
CA HIS A 80 7.00 0.55 -12.09
C HIS A 80 6.71 -0.92 -11.81
N VAL A 81 6.47 -1.73 -12.83
CA VAL A 81 6.23 -3.19 -12.68
C VAL A 81 7.51 -3.86 -12.22
N ALA A 82 8.65 -3.56 -12.87
CA ALA A 82 9.94 -4.09 -12.47
C ALA A 82 10.33 -3.66 -11.04
N ALA A 83 10.04 -2.42 -10.65
CA ALA A 83 10.30 -1.92 -9.31
C ALA A 83 9.46 -2.66 -8.24
N VAL A 84 8.16 -2.84 -8.47
CA VAL A 84 7.27 -3.60 -7.57
C VAL A 84 7.71 -5.07 -7.49
N ALA A 85 8.08 -5.69 -8.61
CA ALA A 85 8.58 -7.07 -8.64
C ALA A 85 9.89 -7.21 -7.86
N ALA A 86 10.86 -6.32 -8.08
CA ALA A 86 12.12 -6.32 -7.36
C ALA A 86 11.91 -6.13 -5.84
N PHE A 87 11.04 -5.21 -5.45
CA PHE A 87 10.67 -5.02 -4.04
C PHE A 87 10.05 -6.29 -3.45
N SER A 88 9.06 -6.87 -4.12
CA SER A 88 8.31 -8.03 -3.64
C SER A 88 9.17 -9.28 -3.45
N GLN A 89 10.27 -9.39 -4.21
CA GLN A 89 11.19 -10.52 -4.19
C GLN A 89 12.45 -10.28 -3.33
N ALA A 90 12.69 -9.06 -2.89
CA ALA A 90 13.96 -8.70 -2.24
C ALA A 90 14.12 -9.27 -0.83
N ALA A 91 13.03 -9.45 -0.09
CA ALA A 91 13.05 -10.00 1.27
C ALA A 91 11.68 -10.54 1.67
N PRO A 92 11.62 -11.60 2.50
CA PRO A 92 10.36 -12.11 3.03
C PRO A 92 9.70 -11.10 3.99
N GLY A 93 8.40 -11.23 4.17
CA GLY A 93 7.64 -10.45 5.14
C GLY A 93 7.24 -9.04 4.71
N ARG A 94 7.56 -8.65 3.48
CA ARG A 94 7.12 -7.36 2.91
C ARG A 94 5.65 -7.37 2.55
N THR A 95 5.04 -6.18 2.52
CA THR A 95 3.70 -5.97 1.98
C THR A 95 3.80 -5.41 0.57
N GLY A 96 3.35 -6.19 -0.41
CA GLY A 96 3.31 -5.79 -1.81
C GLY A 96 2.20 -4.79 -2.11
N VAL A 97 2.16 -4.29 -3.34
CA VAL A 97 1.11 -3.38 -3.81
C VAL A 97 0.62 -3.76 -5.20
N ALA A 98 -0.69 -3.60 -5.43
CA ALA A 98 -1.25 -3.54 -6.76
C ALA A 98 -2.16 -2.31 -6.88
N TYR A 99 -2.10 -1.66 -8.03
CA TYR A 99 -2.88 -0.46 -8.36
C TYR A 99 -3.28 -0.47 -9.84
N PRO A 100 -4.44 0.13 -10.18
CA PRO A 100 -4.95 0.08 -11.55
C PRO A 100 -4.19 0.97 -12.53
N GLY A 101 -3.60 2.03 -12.05
CA GLY A 101 -2.88 3.06 -12.76
C GLY A 101 -2.62 4.24 -11.83
N PHE A 102 -2.11 5.33 -12.36
CA PHE A 102 -1.91 6.58 -11.62
C PHE A 102 -1.99 7.77 -12.56
N LYS A 103 -2.78 8.74 -12.18
CA LYS A 103 -2.80 10.05 -12.80
C LYS A 103 -3.29 11.06 -11.77
N ASP A 104 -2.40 11.93 -11.34
CA ASP A 104 -2.81 12.99 -10.42
C ASP A 104 -3.63 14.08 -11.13
N TYR A 105 -4.58 14.60 -10.39
CA TYR A 105 -5.42 15.74 -10.77
C TYR A 105 -5.16 16.94 -9.85
N TYR A 106 -3.97 17.04 -9.27
CA TYR A 106 -3.61 18.06 -8.30
C TYR A 106 -3.70 19.46 -8.88
N ALA A 107 -3.20 19.68 -10.09
CA ALA A 107 -3.32 20.98 -10.77
C ALA A 107 -4.79 21.39 -10.98
N GLN A 108 -5.65 20.47 -11.40
CA GLN A 108 -7.08 20.72 -11.60
C GLN A 108 -7.80 20.98 -10.26
N GLY A 109 -7.33 20.34 -9.17
CA GLY A 109 -7.82 20.56 -7.81
C GLY A 109 -7.25 21.80 -7.12
N GLY A 110 -6.32 22.52 -7.76
CA GLY A 110 -5.67 23.70 -7.18
C GLY A 110 -4.54 23.38 -6.19
N TRP A 111 -3.93 22.21 -6.28
CA TRP A 111 -2.86 21.71 -5.40
C TRP A 111 -1.46 21.76 -6.06
N GLY A 112 -1.12 22.82 -6.75
CA GLY A 112 0.15 22.98 -7.44
C GLY A 112 0.14 22.41 -8.86
N ASP A 113 1.31 22.05 -9.38
CA ASP A 113 1.50 21.67 -10.79
C ASP A 113 1.34 20.17 -11.07
N GLY A 114 1.07 19.37 -10.04
CA GLY A 114 1.04 17.90 -10.13
C GLY A 114 2.44 17.27 -10.09
N LEU A 115 2.51 15.94 -10.14
CA LEU A 115 3.76 15.18 -10.05
C LEU A 115 4.48 15.02 -11.39
N GLY A 116 3.79 15.32 -12.50
CA GLY A 116 4.37 15.32 -13.84
C GLY A 116 4.67 13.93 -14.43
N TRP A 117 4.09 12.87 -13.87
CA TRP A 117 4.15 11.52 -14.41
C TRP A 117 2.80 10.81 -14.26
N GLU A 118 2.59 9.79 -15.06
CA GLU A 118 1.41 8.96 -15.01
C GLU A 118 1.74 7.49 -15.28
N ILE A 119 0.89 6.60 -14.81
CA ILE A 119 0.89 5.17 -15.13
C ILE A 119 -0.45 4.87 -15.77
N ALA A 120 -0.43 4.44 -17.01
CA ALA A 120 -1.66 4.14 -17.74
C ALA A 120 -2.43 2.98 -17.09
N HIS A 121 -3.75 3.06 -17.07
CA HIS A 121 -4.60 1.95 -16.64
C HIS A 121 -4.58 0.78 -17.64
N ASP A 122 -4.29 1.05 -18.90
CA ASP A 122 -4.16 0.09 -20.00
C ASP A 122 -5.29 -0.94 -20.03
N ALA A 123 -6.52 -0.45 -20.01
CA ALA A 123 -7.74 -1.28 -19.97
C ALA A 123 -7.74 -2.35 -18.86
N GLY A 124 -7.07 -2.10 -17.74
CA GLY A 124 -6.96 -3.00 -16.60
C GLY A 124 -5.69 -3.87 -16.60
N GLN A 125 -4.89 -3.82 -17.67
CA GLN A 125 -3.68 -4.65 -17.78
C GLN A 125 -2.63 -4.30 -16.72
N THR A 126 -2.47 -3.02 -16.39
CA THR A 126 -1.56 -2.58 -15.31
C THR A 126 -1.90 -3.28 -14.00
N PHE A 127 -3.17 -3.29 -13.64
CA PHE A 127 -3.62 -3.93 -12.40
C PHE A 127 -3.40 -5.44 -12.40
N SER A 128 -3.81 -6.12 -13.49
CA SER A 128 -3.63 -7.56 -13.65
C SER A 128 -2.15 -7.96 -13.57
N THR A 129 -1.27 -7.20 -14.23
CA THR A 129 0.17 -7.45 -14.19
C THR A 129 0.74 -7.34 -12.76
N LEU A 130 0.30 -6.36 -11.97
CA LEU A 130 0.75 -6.22 -10.58
C LEU A 130 0.17 -7.31 -9.67
N LEU A 131 -1.05 -7.79 -9.92
CA LEU A 131 -1.60 -8.97 -9.25
C LEU A 131 -0.78 -10.24 -9.58
N ASP A 132 -0.35 -10.41 -10.83
CA ASP A 132 0.53 -11.52 -11.24
C ASP A 132 1.91 -11.44 -10.55
N VAL A 133 2.47 -10.24 -10.38
CA VAL A 133 3.69 -10.04 -9.58
C VAL A 133 3.48 -10.54 -8.16
N ALA A 134 2.36 -10.18 -7.53
CA ALA A 134 2.06 -10.65 -6.18
C ALA A 134 1.87 -12.18 -6.12
N ALA A 135 1.15 -12.77 -7.08
CA ALA A 135 0.93 -14.22 -7.19
C ALA A 135 2.24 -15.01 -7.32
N THR A 136 3.24 -14.41 -7.95
CA THR A 136 4.58 -15.02 -8.15
C THR A 136 5.62 -14.63 -7.10
N SER A 137 5.20 -13.96 -6.03
CA SER A 137 6.06 -13.53 -4.90
C SER A 137 5.59 -14.20 -3.61
N PRO A 138 5.93 -15.49 -3.39
CA PRO A 138 5.36 -16.31 -2.30
C PRO A 138 5.78 -15.87 -0.90
N ASP A 139 6.82 -15.05 -0.79
CA ASP A 139 7.35 -14.56 0.48
C ASP A 139 6.72 -13.23 0.93
N LEU A 140 5.79 -12.68 0.16
CA LEU A 140 5.01 -11.53 0.60
C LEU A 140 4.13 -11.90 1.79
N ALA A 141 4.13 -11.06 2.83
CA ALA A 141 3.28 -11.24 3.99
C ALA A 141 1.84 -10.80 3.73
N ALA A 142 1.65 -9.81 2.89
CA ALA A 142 0.37 -9.26 2.50
C ALA A 142 0.45 -8.56 1.14
N LEU A 143 -0.70 -8.35 0.51
CA LEU A 143 -0.86 -7.48 -0.65
C LEU A 143 -1.86 -6.39 -0.28
N GLN A 144 -1.49 -5.14 -0.46
CA GLN A 144 -2.40 -4.01 -0.38
C GLN A 144 -2.86 -3.57 -1.77
N ILE A 145 -4.07 -3.07 -1.84
CA ILE A 145 -4.60 -2.45 -3.04
C ILE A 145 -4.61 -0.94 -2.86
N ALA A 146 -3.86 -0.25 -3.68
CA ALA A 146 -3.80 1.20 -3.68
C ALA A 146 -4.52 1.72 -4.96
N THR A 147 -5.76 2.24 -4.82
CA THR A 147 -6.57 2.50 -3.62
C THR A 147 -8.02 2.05 -3.84
N TRP A 148 -8.90 2.19 -2.82
CA TRP A 148 -10.33 1.96 -3.06
C TRP A 148 -10.92 3.07 -3.95
N ASN A 149 -10.81 4.33 -3.54
CA ASN A 149 -11.51 5.45 -4.17
C ASN A 149 -10.71 6.76 -4.23
N ASP A 150 -9.39 6.68 -4.41
CA ASP A 150 -8.61 7.89 -4.64
C ASP A 150 -8.72 8.33 -6.10
N PHE A 151 -9.76 9.12 -6.36
CA PHE A 151 -9.99 9.75 -7.66
C PHE A 151 -9.03 10.91 -7.93
N GLY A 152 -8.43 11.47 -6.87
CA GLY A 152 -7.44 12.55 -6.99
C GLY A 152 -6.14 12.08 -7.61
N GLU A 153 -5.81 10.81 -7.42
CA GLU A 153 -4.62 10.15 -7.99
C GLU A 153 -4.95 9.12 -9.08
N GLY A 154 -6.23 8.92 -9.38
CA GLY A 154 -6.64 7.96 -10.39
C GLY A 154 -6.33 6.50 -10.06
N THR A 155 -6.06 6.18 -8.81
CA THR A 155 -5.70 4.82 -8.35
C THR A 155 -6.91 3.99 -7.91
N MET A 156 -8.13 4.48 -8.11
CA MET A 156 -9.36 3.86 -7.63
C MET A 156 -9.66 2.51 -8.27
N VAL A 157 -10.07 1.54 -7.44
CA VAL A 157 -10.64 0.26 -7.88
C VAL A 157 -12.16 0.21 -7.71
N GLU A 158 -12.73 1.19 -7.02
CA GLU A 158 -14.18 1.38 -6.92
C GLU A 158 -14.80 1.43 -8.33
N PRO A 159 -15.94 0.77 -8.56
CA PRO A 159 -16.60 0.81 -9.87
C PRO A 159 -16.93 2.23 -10.33
N THR A 160 -16.57 2.53 -11.57
CA THR A 160 -16.80 3.84 -12.20
C THR A 160 -17.54 3.70 -13.51
N HIS A 161 -18.04 4.82 -14.04
CA HIS A 161 -18.61 4.83 -15.38
C HIS A 161 -17.58 4.50 -16.46
N GLU A 162 -16.31 4.81 -16.24
CA GLU A 162 -15.23 4.59 -17.20
C GLU A 162 -14.75 3.14 -17.22
N PHE A 163 -14.53 2.55 -16.02
CA PHE A 163 -13.93 1.23 -15.89
C PHE A 163 -14.94 0.13 -15.51
N GLY A 164 -16.18 0.49 -15.19
CA GLY A 164 -17.18 -0.48 -14.72
C GLY A 164 -16.68 -1.28 -13.53
N PHE A 165 -16.82 -2.59 -13.59
CA PHE A 165 -16.38 -3.53 -12.56
C PHE A 165 -15.03 -4.19 -12.88
N THR A 166 -14.27 -3.68 -13.84
CA THR A 166 -13.03 -4.30 -14.33
C THR A 166 -12.08 -4.69 -13.19
N TYR A 167 -11.81 -3.78 -12.27
CA TYR A 167 -10.85 -4.01 -11.19
C TYR A 167 -11.39 -4.95 -10.11
N LEU A 168 -12.66 -4.88 -9.78
CA LEU A 168 -13.28 -5.83 -8.84
C LEU A 168 -13.33 -7.24 -9.44
N THR A 169 -13.58 -7.37 -10.74
CA THR A 169 -13.53 -8.67 -11.43
C THR A 169 -12.12 -9.25 -11.37
N ALA A 170 -11.09 -8.45 -11.64
CA ALA A 170 -9.71 -8.89 -11.51
C ALA A 170 -9.35 -9.33 -10.08
N LEU A 171 -9.85 -8.63 -9.06
CA LEU A 171 -9.68 -9.03 -7.66
C LEU A 171 -10.42 -10.32 -7.30
N GLN A 172 -11.64 -10.52 -7.83
CA GLN A 172 -12.37 -11.79 -7.68
C GLN A 172 -11.59 -12.96 -8.25
N ASP A 173 -11.09 -12.79 -9.48
CA ASP A 173 -10.31 -13.82 -10.16
C ASP A 173 -9.01 -14.14 -9.40
N PHE A 174 -8.33 -13.11 -8.89
CA PHE A 174 -7.10 -13.25 -8.11
C PHE A 174 -7.34 -13.93 -6.76
N THR A 175 -8.37 -13.52 -6.03
CA THR A 175 -8.65 -14.04 -4.67
C THR A 175 -9.43 -15.35 -4.69
N GLY A 176 -10.10 -15.69 -5.79
CA GLY A 176 -11.06 -16.79 -5.86
C GLY A 176 -12.34 -16.56 -5.04
N VAL A 177 -12.57 -15.32 -4.57
CA VAL A 177 -13.73 -14.96 -3.75
C VAL A 177 -14.75 -14.21 -4.60
N ALA A 178 -15.90 -14.81 -4.83
CA ALA A 178 -17.00 -14.12 -5.50
C ALA A 178 -17.66 -13.09 -4.56
N TYR A 179 -17.77 -11.85 -5.02
CA TYR A 179 -18.59 -10.85 -4.34
C TYR A 179 -20.07 -11.15 -4.64
N GLY A 180 -20.79 -11.66 -3.66
CA GLY A 180 -22.25 -11.67 -3.73
C GLY A 180 -22.75 -10.23 -3.59
N LEU A 181 -23.45 -9.71 -4.59
CA LEU A 181 -24.27 -8.52 -4.33
C LEU A 181 -25.31 -8.91 -3.30
N PRO A 182 -25.58 -8.12 -2.25
CA PRO A 182 -26.72 -8.36 -1.39
C PRO A 182 -27.99 -8.36 -2.24
N GLU A 183 -28.79 -9.44 -2.12
CA GLU A 183 -30.11 -9.54 -2.73
C GLU A 183 -31.07 -8.43 -2.23
#